data_b3ef3ed37bfd6ff71bd825d6c7e3d338
#
_entry.id   b3ef3ed37bfd6ff71bd825d6c7e3d338
#
_cell.length_a   1.000
_cell.length_b   1.000
_cell.length_c   1.000
_cell.angle_alpha   90.00
_cell.angle_beta   90.00
_cell.angle_gamma   90.00
#
_symmetry.space_group_name_H-M   'P 1'
#
loop_
_entity.id
_entity.type
_entity.pdbx_description
1 polymer ?
#
loop_
_entity_poly.entity_id
_entity_poly.type
_entity_poly.pdbx_seq_one_letter_code
_entity_poly.pdbx_strand_id
1 'polypeptide(L)'
;MRKTKIVCTLGPATDNEEVLRQMMLEGMNVARCNFSHATYDEHKKRMDMIKKLRKEVGQPVAILLDTKGPEVRVKNFKDGRVTLEEGQLFTLTADEVEGTKDKVSVTYNRLYEDLEVGMRVLIDDGLIEMTVEQVDRTDIVCRVINGGVVSNHKGVNVPDVDLSMPYISDKDREDILFGISQDVDFIAASFVQKKEDILQLRRLLEKNGGSDIKIIAKIENAQGVTNIDDIIEVSEGIMVAGGFMGVDIPYEEVPVIQKKIIKKVYRTGKQVITATQMLESMIKNPRPTRAETTDVANAVYDGTSAIMLSGETAAGAYPVEAVKTMVRIAERTEQDVDYRKRFYQSARETDTDITNAICHASCTTALDLNAKAIVTVTKSGTSARMLSKYRPESDIISCATTEKVCRQLSLTWGVTPIVIKEEKEVFHLFDKAIQAAVKMKLLGAGDLTVITSGVPIGVSGTTNMMKVQVV
;
A
#
# COMPACT_ATOMS: atom_id res chain seq x y z
N MET A 1 20.32 3.08 -8.41
CA MET A 1 18.96 3.71 -8.26
C MET A 1 18.30 3.17 -7.00
N ARG A 2 17.46 3.97 -6.31
CA ARG A 2 16.69 3.48 -5.17
C ARG A 2 15.70 2.39 -5.59
N LYS A 3 15.67 1.28 -4.87
CA LYS A 3 14.84 0.11 -5.18
C LYS A 3 13.49 0.15 -4.46
N THR A 4 13.48 0.54 -3.18
CA THR A 4 12.25 0.69 -2.36
C THR A 4 11.45 1.90 -2.82
N LYS A 5 10.17 1.74 -3.08
CA LYS A 5 9.29 2.81 -3.58
C LYS A 5 8.73 3.66 -2.43
N ILE A 6 8.25 4.86 -2.74
CA ILE A 6 7.65 5.76 -1.77
C ILE A 6 6.23 6.11 -2.19
N VAL A 7 5.30 5.88 -1.27
CA VAL A 7 3.90 6.29 -1.37
C VAL A 7 3.72 7.52 -0.50
N CYS A 8 3.15 8.60 -1.05
CA CYS A 8 2.88 9.83 -0.31
C CYS A 8 1.38 10.13 -0.31
N THR A 9 0.82 10.38 0.86
CA THR A 9 -0.58 10.79 0.99
C THR A 9 -0.72 12.26 0.64
N LEU A 10 -1.69 12.56 -0.22
CA LEU A 10 -2.05 13.92 -0.61
C LEU A 10 -3.06 14.50 0.39
N GLY A 11 -2.93 15.80 0.64
CA GLY A 11 -3.82 16.54 1.51
C GLY A 11 -3.54 18.04 1.42
N PRO A 12 -4.01 18.85 2.39
CA PRO A 12 -3.84 20.30 2.36
C PRO A 12 -2.40 20.77 2.17
N ALA A 13 -1.41 20.08 2.75
CA ALA A 13 0.01 20.43 2.61
C ALA A 13 0.56 20.24 1.18
N THR A 14 -0.14 19.46 0.33
CA THR A 14 0.24 19.16 -1.05
C THR A 14 -0.67 19.83 -2.09
N ASP A 15 -1.57 20.73 -1.68
CA ASP A 15 -2.45 21.47 -2.61
C ASP A 15 -1.71 22.57 -3.41
N ASN A 16 -0.41 22.74 -3.13
CA ASN A 16 0.50 23.61 -3.87
C ASN A 16 1.23 22.81 -4.95
N GLU A 17 1.13 23.28 -6.21
CA GLU A 17 1.71 22.60 -7.37
C GLU A 17 3.25 22.47 -7.27
N GLU A 18 3.95 23.49 -6.75
CA GLU A 18 5.41 23.45 -6.62
C GLU A 18 5.85 22.44 -5.55
N VAL A 19 5.16 22.37 -4.40
CA VAL A 19 5.41 21.35 -3.38
C VAL A 19 5.26 19.95 -3.97
N LEU A 20 4.17 19.70 -4.70
CA LEU A 20 3.90 18.42 -5.31
C LEU A 20 4.93 18.05 -6.39
N ARG A 21 5.36 19.04 -7.20
CA ARG A 21 6.44 18.89 -8.18
C ARG A 21 7.75 18.48 -7.50
N GLN A 22 8.12 19.17 -6.42
CA GLN A 22 9.32 18.85 -5.66
C GLN A 22 9.24 17.44 -5.05
N MET A 23 8.11 17.04 -4.48
CA MET A 23 7.95 15.68 -3.97
C MET A 23 8.13 14.60 -5.05
N MET A 24 7.65 14.84 -6.27
CA MET A 24 7.88 13.93 -7.40
C MET A 24 9.38 13.85 -7.76
N LEU A 25 10.04 15.00 -7.89
CA LEU A 25 11.48 15.07 -8.21
C LEU A 25 12.35 14.42 -7.13
N GLU A 26 11.97 14.57 -5.86
CA GLU A 26 12.69 13.99 -4.72
C GLU A 26 12.41 12.49 -4.52
N GLY A 27 11.44 11.91 -5.23
CA GLY A 27 11.30 10.45 -5.30
C GLY A 27 9.96 9.86 -4.91
N MET A 28 8.88 10.62 -4.89
CA MET A 28 7.53 10.08 -4.78
C MET A 28 7.21 9.21 -5.99
N ASN A 29 6.77 7.97 -5.76
CA ASN A 29 6.41 7.02 -6.79
C ASN A 29 4.89 6.83 -6.95
N VAL A 30 4.16 6.98 -5.85
CA VAL A 30 2.71 6.80 -5.80
C VAL A 30 2.08 7.92 -4.97
N ALA A 31 1.04 8.53 -5.51
CA ALA A 31 0.20 9.52 -4.83
C ALA A 31 -1.03 8.83 -4.25
N ARG A 32 -1.16 8.81 -2.92
CA ARG A 32 -2.30 8.22 -2.21
C ARG A 32 -3.34 9.30 -1.92
N CYS A 33 -4.59 9.04 -2.31
CA CYS A 33 -5.78 9.82 -1.97
C CYS A 33 -6.60 9.05 -0.94
N ASN A 34 -6.68 9.56 0.30
CA ASN A 34 -7.44 8.93 1.38
C ASN A 34 -8.90 9.42 1.38
N PHE A 35 -9.83 8.56 0.98
CA PHE A 35 -11.26 8.87 0.84
C PHE A 35 -12.03 8.87 2.18
N SER A 36 -11.36 8.60 3.29
CA SER A 36 -11.92 8.89 4.62
C SER A 36 -12.03 10.40 4.89
N HIS A 37 -11.32 11.21 4.12
CA HIS A 37 -11.24 12.67 4.27
C HIS A 37 -11.39 13.35 2.92
N ALA A 38 -11.72 14.66 2.93
CA ALA A 38 -11.89 15.51 1.77
C ALA A 38 -13.14 15.20 0.90
N THR A 39 -13.46 16.12 0.01
CA THR A 39 -14.56 16.01 -0.94
C THR A 39 -14.11 15.47 -2.29
N TYR A 40 -15.04 15.05 -3.14
CA TYR A 40 -14.71 14.61 -4.51
C TYR A 40 -14.04 15.70 -5.34
N ASP A 41 -14.43 16.97 -5.16
CA ASP A 41 -13.82 18.09 -5.86
C ASP A 41 -12.36 18.30 -5.46
N GLU A 42 -12.04 18.20 -4.18
CA GLU A 42 -10.68 18.28 -3.67
C GLU A 42 -9.84 17.11 -4.17
N HIS A 43 -10.35 15.88 -4.11
CA HIS A 43 -9.67 14.71 -4.66
C HIS A 43 -9.43 14.85 -6.16
N LYS A 44 -10.45 15.29 -6.92
CA LYS A 44 -10.32 15.52 -8.37
C LYS A 44 -9.23 16.54 -8.68
N LYS A 45 -9.21 17.66 -7.97
CA LYS A 45 -8.19 18.70 -8.14
C LYS A 45 -6.79 18.16 -7.92
N ARG A 46 -6.56 17.38 -6.84
CA ARG A 46 -5.27 16.74 -6.54
C ARG A 46 -4.88 15.72 -7.61
N MET A 47 -5.82 14.86 -8.02
CA MET A 47 -5.56 13.88 -9.09
C MET A 47 -5.24 14.54 -10.44
N ASP A 48 -5.95 15.60 -10.81
CA ASP A 48 -5.69 16.35 -12.05
C ASP A 48 -4.30 17.01 -12.01
N MET A 49 -3.88 17.52 -10.85
CA MET A 49 -2.54 18.08 -10.64
C MET A 49 -1.46 16.99 -10.80
N ILE A 50 -1.65 15.78 -10.23
CA ILE A 50 -0.76 14.64 -10.46
C ILE A 50 -0.68 14.29 -11.95
N LYS A 51 -1.82 14.19 -12.64
CA LYS A 51 -1.89 13.87 -14.07
C LYS A 51 -1.17 14.89 -14.95
N LYS A 52 -1.21 16.17 -14.59
CA LYS A 52 -0.47 17.25 -15.23
C LYS A 52 1.02 17.10 -14.95
N LEU A 53 1.41 17.10 -13.68
CA LEU A 53 2.80 17.16 -13.26
C LEU A 53 3.62 15.94 -13.70
N ARG A 54 3.07 14.72 -13.63
CA ARG A 54 3.79 13.51 -14.05
C ARG A 54 4.20 13.55 -15.53
N LYS A 55 3.40 14.23 -16.40
CA LYS A 55 3.75 14.44 -17.80
C LYS A 55 4.87 15.46 -17.96
N GLU A 56 4.81 16.56 -17.20
CA GLU A 56 5.83 17.61 -17.23
C GLU A 56 7.18 17.15 -16.71
N VAL A 57 7.17 16.40 -15.60
CA VAL A 57 8.37 15.84 -14.96
C VAL A 57 8.89 14.60 -15.70
N GLY A 58 8.06 13.95 -16.51
CA GLY A 58 8.41 12.72 -17.23
C GLY A 58 8.52 11.48 -16.33
N GLN A 59 7.80 11.45 -15.19
CA GLN A 59 7.81 10.34 -14.24
C GLN A 59 6.42 9.69 -14.16
N PRO A 60 6.31 8.35 -14.23
CA PRO A 60 5.03 7.65 -14.21
C PRO A 60 4.49 7.47 -12.78
N VAL A 61 4.21 8.59 -12.08
CA VAL A 61 3.64 8.56 -10.74
C VAL A 61 2.22 7.99 -10.80
N ALA A 62 1.98 6.93 -10.04
CA ALA A 62 0.69 6.27 -9.94
C ALA A 62 -0.26 7.00 -8.97
N ILE A 63 -1.56 6.80 -9.15
CA ILE A 63 -2.61 7.28 -8.24
C ILE A 63 -3.22 6.06 -7.54
N LEU A 64 -3.22 6.10 -6.21
CA LEU A 64 -3.82 5.09 -5.35
C LEU A 64 -4.99 5.71 -4.58
N LEU A 65 -6.20 5.20 -4.78
CA LEU A 65 -7.38 5.50 -3.99
C LEU A 65 -7.42 4.58 -2.78
N ASP A 66 -7.48 5.15 -1.58
CA ASP A 66 -7.59 4.40 -0.32
C ASP A 66 -9.02 4.56 0.21
N THR A 67 -9.76 3.44 0.30
CA THR A 67 -11.16 3.42 0.71
C THR A 67 -11.30 3.67 2.21
N LYS A 68 -12.48 4.12 2.63
CA LYS A 68 -12.79 4.23 4.05
C LYS A 68 -12.91 2.86 4.71
N GLY A 69 -13.60 1.94 4.05
CA GLY A 69 -13.86 0.60 4.54
C GLY A 69 -14.96 0.51 5.61
N PRO A 70 -15.29 -0.71 6.06
CA PRO A 70 -16.32 -0.98 7.07
C PRO A 70 -15.83 -0.60 8.48
N GLU A 71 -16.05 0.65 8.87
CA GLU A 71 -15.58 1.23 10.12
C GLU A 71 -16.76 1.58 11.03
N VAL A 72 -16.67 1.17 12.29
CA VAL A 72 -17.62 1.59 13.33
C VAL A 72 -17.05 2.81 14.06
N ARG A 73 -17.88 3.83 14.28
CA ARG A 73 -17.50 5.06 15.02
C ARG A 73 -18.58 5.46 16.01
N VAL A 74 -18.19 6.09 17.12
CA VAL A 74 -19.14 6.86 17.93
C VAL A 74 -19.61 8.09 17.15
N LYS A 75 -20.85 8.51 17.38
CA LYS A 75 -21.42 9.72 16.79
C LYS A 75 -21.07 10.97 17.60
N ASN A 76 -21.93 11.97 17.60
CA ASN A 76 -21.65 13.25 18.25
C ASN A 76 -21.97 13.21 19.74
N PHE A 77 -21.09 13.83 20.52
CA PHE A 77 -21.33 14.19 21.90
C PHE A 77 -21.86 15.64 21.99
N LYS A 78 -22.74 15.91 22.94
CA LYS A 78 -23.35 17.22 23.17
C LYS A 78 -22.30 18.34 23.27
N ASP A 79 -21.22 18.10 24.01
CA ASP A 79 -20.16 19.08 24.24
C ASP A 79 -18.90 18.78 23.36
N GLY A 80 -19.08 17.99 22.30
CA GLY A 80 -18.02 17.57 21.36
C GLY A 80 -17.06 16.52 21.91
N ARG A 81 -17.03 16.29 23.23
CA ARG A 81 -16.22 15.29 23.91
C ARG A 81 -16.74 14.99 25.31
N VAL A 82 -16.38 13.83 25.84
CA VAL A 82 -16.62 13.44 27.23
C VAL A 82 -15.38 12.80 27.83
N THR A 83 -15.27 12.81 29.16
CA THR A 83 -14.25 12.03 29.86
C THR A 83 -14.94 10.82 30.49
N LEU A 84 -14.43 9.63 30.19
CA LEU A 84 -14.84 8.37 30.79
C LEU A 84 -13.88 8.01 31.92
N GLU A 85 -14.43 7.58 33.06
CA GLU A 85 -13.67 7.19 34.23
C GLU A 85 -13.59 5.64 34.34
N GLU A 86 -12.49 5.12 34.84
CA GLU A 86 -12.33 3.70 35.13
C GLU A 86 -13.45 3.19 36.05
N GLY A 87 -14.04 2.05 35.73
CA GLY A 87 -15.10 1.41 36.47
C GLY A 87 -16.52 1.95 36.21
N GLN A 88 -16.68 3.07 35.47
CA GLN A 88 -18.03 3.55 35.12
C GLN A 88 -18.69 2.64 34.09
N LEU A 89 -20.03 2.68 34.01
CA LEU A 89 -20.79 2.11 32.92
C LEU A 89 -20.93 3.15 31.80
N PHE A 90 -20.75 2.69 30.57
CA PHE A 90 -20.91 3.51 29.36
C PHE A 90 -21.67 2.71 28.31
N THR A 91 -22.68 3.30 27.70
CA THR A 91 -23.56 2.59 26.76
C THR A 91 -23.31 3.04 25.33
N LEU A 92 -23.00 2.08 24.46
CA LEU A 92 -23.08 2.25 23.02
C LEU A 92 -24.47 1.86 22.54
N THR A 93 -25.11 2.65 21.68
CA THR A 93 -26.48 2.40 21.25
C THR A 93 -26.66 2.54 19.74
N ALA A 94 -27.57 1.73 19.19
CA ALA A 94 -28.04 1.88 17.82
C ALA A 94 -29.07 3.02 17.67
N ASP A 95 -29.68 3.47 18.76
CA ASP A 95 -30.65 4.56 18.75
C ASP A 95 -29.94 5.90 18.51
N GLU A 96 -30.60 6.81 17.79
CA GLU A 96 -30.11 8.17 17.59
C GLU A 96 -30.26 9.00 18.86
N VAL A 97 -29.15 9.23 19.54
CA VAL A 97 -29.13 10.09 20.74
C VAL A 97 -27.99 11.10 20.64
N GLU A 98 -28.17 12.24 21.28
CA GLU A 98 -27.05 13.16 21.55
C GLU A 98 -26.18 12.57 22.65
N GLY A 99 -24.89 12.30 22.36
CA GLY A 99 -24.00 11.60 23.25
C GLY A 99 -23.71 12.40 24.53
N THR A 100 -23.64 11.66 25.63
CA THR A 100 -23.32 12.15 26.99
C THR A 100 -22.20 11.32 27.60
N LYS A 101 -21.83 11.58 28.85
CA LYS A 101 -20.88 10.75 29.61
C LYS A 101 -21.41 9.32 29.91
N ASP A 102 -22.69 9.06 29.68
CA ASP A 102 -23.33 7.78 30.03
C ASP A 102 -23.69 6.94 28.78
N LYS A 103 -23.91 7.60 27.62
CA LYS A 103 -24.41 6.93 26.41
C LYS A 103 -24.06 7.70 25.15
N VAL A 104 -23.75 6.97 24.05
CA VAL A 104 -23.53 7.55 22.72
C VAL A 104 -24.02 6.62 21.61
N SER A 105 -24.52 7.20 20.51
CA SER A 105 -24.88 6.45 19.29
C SER A 105 -23.61 5.98 18.55
N VAL A 106 -23.71 4.82 17.90
CA VAL A 106 -22.68 4.32 16.97
C VAL A 106 -23.16 4.37 15.52
N THR A 107 -22.21 4.38 14.58
CA THR A 107 -22.51 4.43 13.14
C THR A 107 -23.07 3.13 12.59
N TYR A 108 -22.69 1.98 13.18
CA TYR A 108 -23.21 0.67 12.82
C TYR A 108 -24.36 0.29 13.76
N ASN A 109 -25.59 0.44 13.27
CA ASN A 109 -26.82 0.29 14.06
C ASN A 109 -27.20 -1.15 14.40
N ARG A 110 -26.43 -2.16 13.97
CA ARG A 110 -26.62 -3.57 14.32
C ARG A 110 -25.48 -4.13 15.17
N LEU A 111 -24.60 -3.28 15.70
CA LEU A 111 -23.45 -3.70 16.51
C LEU A 111 -23.86 -4.58 17.71
N TYR A 112 -25.06 -4.34 18.27
CA TYR A 112 -25.62 -5.13 19.39
C TYR A 112 -25.94 -6.59 19.01
N GLU A 113 -26.09 -6.88 17.70
CA GLU A 113 -26.33 -8.26 17.22
C GLU A 113 -25.04 -9.09 17.15
N ASP A 114 -23.90 -8.41 17.04
CA ASP A 114 -22.58 -9.01 16.86
C ASP A 114 -21.81 -9.14 18.18
N LEU A 115 -22.24 -8.46 19.26
CA LEU A 115 -21.55 -8.43 20.54
C LEU A 115 -22.21 -9.27 21.63
N GLU A 116 -21.37 -9.92 22.45
CA GLU A 116 -21.78 -10.73 23.61
C GLU A 116 -21.11 -10.22 24.89
N VAL A 117 -21.68 -10.59 26.03
CA VAL A 117 -21.13 -10.28 27.36
C VAL A 117 -19.71 -10.84 27.49
N GLY A 118 -18.81 -10.04 28.01
CA GLY A 118 -17.40 -10.36 28.18
C GLY A 118 -16.49 -9.96 27.01
N MET A 119 -17.05 -9.57 25.86
CA MET A 119 -16.26 -9.08 24.72
C MET A 119 -15.64 -7.72 25.02
N ARG A 120 -14.46 -7.48 24.44
CA ARG A 120 -13.73 -6.20 24.54
C ARG A 120 -14.23 -5.21 23.51
N VAL A 121 -14.32 -3.95 23.90
CA VAL A 121 -14.61 -2.83 23.02
C VAL A 121 -13.53 -1.77 23.24
N LEU A 122 -12.91 -1.33 22.16
CA LEU A 122 -11.86 -0.31 22.16
C LEU A 122 -12.36 0.95 21.46
N ILE A 123 -12.06 2.13 22.02
CA ILE A 123 -12.38 3.41 21.40
C ILE A 123 -11.09 4.24 21.25
N ASP A 124 -11.02 5.06 20.19
CA ASP A 124 -9.90 5.96 19.91
C ASP A 124 -8.55 5.22 19.83
N ASP A 125 -8.46 4.30 18.87
CA ASP A 125 -7.26 3.49 18.61
C ASP A 125 -6.75 2.74 19.86
N GLY A 126 -7.68 2.26 20.69
CA GLY A 126 -7.37 1.47 21.88
C GLY A 126 -6.98 2.28 23.12
N LEU A 127 -7.04 3.62 23.06
CA LEU A 127 -6.78 4.47 24.21
C LEU A 127 -7.83 4.29 25.32
N ILE A 128 -9.06 3.92 24.96
CA ILE A 128 -10.15 3.57 25.87
C ILE A 128 -10.47 2.10 25.68
N GLU A 129 -10.42 1.35 26.77
CA GLU A 129 -10.80 -0.06 26.79
C GLU A 129 -12.04 -0.27 27.67
N MET A 130 -12.97 -1.06 27.16
CA MET A 130 -14.20 -1.43 27.85
C MET A 130 -14.48 -2.92 27.67
N THR A 131 -15.28 -3.48 28.58
CA THR A 131 -15.82 -4.85 28.46
C THR A 131 -17.34 -4.79 28.46
N VAL A 132 -17.98 -5.54 27.55
CA VAL A 132 -19.44 -5.66 27.49
C VAL A 132 -19.96 -6.37 28.73
N GLU A 133 -20.84 -5.72 29.48
CA GLU A 133 -21.51 -6.31 30.64
C GLU A 133 -22.93 -6.79 30.35
N GLN A 134 -23.63 -6.09 29.45
CA GLN A 134 -25.00 -6.41 29.08
C GLN A 134 -25.28 -5.95 27.64
N VAL A 135 -26.05 -6.74 26.91
CA VAL A 135 -26.67 -6.35 25.66
C VAL A 135 -28.18 -6.40 25.85
N ASP A 136 -28.85 -5.27 25.69
CA ASP A 136 -30.31 -5.16 25.85
C ASP A 136 -30.90 -4.38 24.66
N ARG A 137 -31.65 -5.08 23.79
CA ARG A 137 -32.22 -4.53 22.54
C ARG A 137 -31.16 -3.83 21.67
N THR A 138 -31.17 -2.51 21.66
CA THR A 138 -30.26 -1.65 20.87
C THR A 138 -29.07 -1.13 21.67
N ASP A 139 -29.01 -1.45 22.98
CA ASP A 139 -28.02 -0.95 23.91
C ASP A 139 -26.95 -1.99 24.24
N ILE A 140 -25.70 -1.57 24.20
CA ILE A 140 -24.53 -2.34 24.62
C ILE A 140 -23.95 -1.62 25.82
N VAL A 141 -24.19 -2.15 27.01
CA VAL A 141 -23.68 -1.58 28.26
C VAL A 141 -22.28 -2.14 28.51
N CYS A 142 -21.31 -1.27 28.56
CA CYS A 142 -19.90 -1.61 28.76
C CYS A 142 -19.38 -1.05 30.09
N ARG A 143 -18.49 -1.78 30.73
CA ARG A 143 -17.68 -1.27 31.86
C ARG A 143 -16.35 -0.74 31.33
N VAL A 144 -16.04 0.47 31.67
CA VAL A 144 -14.75 1.11 31.33
C VAL A 144 -13.64 0.47 32.15
N ILE A 145 -12.66 -0.11 31.45
CA ILE A 145 -11.45 -0.70 32.08
C ILE A 145 -10.34 0.33 32.13
N ASN A 146 -10.14 1.08 31.03
CA ASN A 146 -9.19 2.16 30.95
C ASN A 146 -9.91 3.42 30.44
N GLY A 147 -9.99 4.42 31.27
CA GLY A 147 -10.71 5.67 31.00
C GLY A 147 -9.87 6.69 30.24
N GLY A 148 -10.52 7.78 29.83
CA GLY A 148 -9.89 8.87 29.10
C GLY A 148 -10.89 9.77 28.39
N VAL A 149 -10.40 10.71 27.55
CA VAL A 149 -11.23 11.64 26.78
C VAL A 149 -11.65 10.99 25.47
N VAL A 150 -12.96 10.92 25.21
CA VAL A 150 -13.53 10.50 23.93
C VAL A 150 -14.17 11.71 23.25
N SER A 151 -13.77 12.00 22.01
CA SER A 151 -14.37 13.05 21.18
C SER A 151 -15.27 12.47 20.09
N ASN A 152 -15.97 13.37 19.37
CA ASN A 152 -16.83 13.00 18.25
C ASN A 152 -16.10 12.15 17.21
N HIS A 153 -16.84 11.21 16.62
CA HIS A 153 -16.41 10.39 15.48
C HIS A 153 -15.18 9.52 15.70
N LYS A 154 -14.86 9.17 16.96
CA LYS A 154 -13.76 8.23 17.25
C LYS A 154 -14.12 6.82 16.83
N GLY A 155 -13.13 6.07 16.35
CA GLY A 155 -13.26 4.67 15.95
C GLY A 155 -13.67 3.79 17.12
N VAL A 156 -14.47 2.78 16.85
CA VAL A 156 -14.85 1.70 17.77
C VAL A 156 -14.37 0.39 17.17
N ASN A 157 -13.43 -0.25 17.85
CA ASN A 157 -12.91 -1.56 17.47
C ASN A 157 -13.42 -2.63 18.42
N VAL A 158 -13.73 -3.79 17.89
CA VAL A 158 -14.17 -4.96 18.65
C VAL A 158 -13.28 -6.15 18.28
N PRO A 159 -12.15 -6.31 18.97
CA PRO A 159 -11.20 -7.38 18.69
C PRO A 159 -11.85 -8.76 18.70
N ASP A 160 -11.38 -9.64 17.81
CA ASP A 160 -11.84 -11.03 17.69
C ASP A 160 -13.33 -11.24 17.33
N VAL A 161 -14.02 -10.18 16.87
CA VAL A 161 -15.43 -10.24 16.47
C VAL A 161 -15.58 -10.09 14.96
N ASP A 162 -16.31 -11.02 14.34
CA ASP A 162 -16.70 -10.93 12.92
C ASP A 162 -17.99 -10.10 12.80
N LEU A 163 -17.84 -8.82 12.42
CA LEU A 163 -18.96 -7.92 12.25
C LEU A 163 -19.80 -8.27 11.02
N SER A 164 -21.11 -8.36 11.19
CA SER A 164 -22.06 -8.67 10.11
C SER A 164 -22.31 -7.50 9.14
N MET A 165 -21.44 -6.48 9.14
CA MET A 165 -21.57 -5.34 8.23
C MET A 165 -21.16 -5.72 6.80
N PRO A 166 -21.83 -5.12 5.76
CA PRO A 166 -21.36 -5.27 4.38
C PRO A 166 -19.94 -4.71 4.23
N TYR A 167 -19.05 -5.48 3.57
CA TYR A 167 -17.68 -5.03 3.36
C TYR A 167 -17.59 -3.74 2.51
N ILE A 168 -18.40 -3.64 1.45
CA ILE A 168 -18.48 -2.43 0.63
C ILE A 168 -19.70 -1.63 1.05
N SER A 169 -19.50 -0.52 1.74
CA SER A 169 -20.56 0.44 2.05
C SER A 169 -21.05 1.18 0.80
N ASP A 170 -22.20 1.84 0.89
CA ASP A 170 -22.69 2.71 -0.21
C ASP A 170 -21.68 3.82 -0.51
N LYS A 171 -21.06 4.41 0.52
CA LYS A 171 -20.00 5.40 0.37
C LYS A 171 -18.78 4.83 -0.36
N ASP A 172 -18.27 3.67 0.06
CA ASP A 172 -17.14 3.05 -0.62
C ASP A 172 -17.46 2.71 -2.07
N ARG A 173 -18.69 2.28 -2.35
CA ARG A 173 -19.17 2.05 -3.72
C ARG A 173 -19.08 3.33 -4.56
N GLU A 174 -19.58 4.45 -4.07
CA GLU A 174 -19.51 5.75 -4.75
C GLU A 174 -18.06 6.19 -4.95
N ASP A 175 -17.21 6.04 -3.94
CA ASP A 175 -15.78 6.37 -3.99
C ASP A 175 -15.04 5.55 -5.05
N ILE A 176 -15.33 4.26 -5.12
CA ILE A 176 -14.74 3.35 -6.12
C ILE A 176 -15.18 3.73 -7.53
N LEU A 177 -16.48 4.02 -7.74
CA LEU A 177 -17.00 4.48 -9.03
C LEU A 177 -16.36 5.81 -9.45
N PHE A 178 -16.19 6.73 -8.51
CA PHE A 178 -15.43 7.95 -8.75
C PHE A 178 -13.99 7.65 -9.14
N GLY A 179 -13.30 6.75 -8.44
CA GLY A 179 -11.94 6.31 -8.76
C GLY A 179 -11.81 5.75 -10.18
N ILE A 180 -12.77 4.92 -10.60
CA ILE A 180 -12.84 4.40 -11.98
C ILE A 180 -12.92 5.57 -12.97
N SER A 181 -13.81 6.53 -12.73
CA SER A 181 -13.98 7.72 -13.59
C SER A 181 -12.72 8.58 -13.67
N GLN A 182 -11.86 8.53 -12.65
CA GLN A 182 -10.59 9.27 -12.59
C GLN A 182 -9.39 8.48 -13.11
N ASP A 183 -9.55 7.26 -13.63
CA ASP A 183 -8.47 6.41 -14.12
C ASP A 183 -7.37 6.18 -13.06
N VAL A 184 -7.76 5.85 -11.82
CA VAL A 184 -6.81 5.50 -10.78
C VAL A 184 -6.08 4.19 -11.11
N ASP A 185 -4.86 4.03 -10.62
CA ASP A 185 -4.01 2.87 -10.91
C ASP A 185 -4.20 1.75 -9.90
N PHE A 186 -4.52 2.12 -8.65
CA PHE A 186 -4.70 1.21 -7.52
C PHE A 186 -5.91 1.61 -6.67
N ILE A 187 -6.52 0.61 -6.04
CA ILE A 187 -7.41 0.80 -4.89
C ILE A 187 -6.79 0.06 -3.70
N ALA A 188 -6.54 0.79 -2.62
CA ALA A 188 -6.23 0.21 -1.32
C ALA A 188 -7.53 -0.04 -0.57
N ALA A 189 -7.81 -1.31 -0.33
CA ALA A 189 -9.04 -1.81 0.27
C ALA A 189 -8.86 -1.91 1.79
N SER A 190 -9.52 -1.04 2.56
CA SER A 190 -9.38 -0.96 4.02
C SER A 190 -10.09 -2.10 4.74
N PHE A 191 -9.55 -2.49 5.90
CA PHE A 191 -10.11 -3.48 6.82
C PHE A 191 -10.45 -4.83 6.19
N VAL A 192 -9.61 -5.32 5.28
CA VAL A 192 -9.79 -6.65 4.67
C VAL A 192 -9.63 -7.74 5.72
N GLN A 193 -10.63 -8.61 5.82
CA GLN A 193 -10.64 -9.73 6.75
C GLN A 193 -10.48 -11.09 6.05
N LYS A 194 -11.00 -11.22 4.83
CA LYS A 194 -11.05 -12.46 4.08
C LYS A 194 -11.00 -12.24 2.57
N LYS A 195 -10.70 -13.29 1.82
CA LYS A 195 -10.62 -13.20 0.34
C LYS A 195 -11.92 -12.74 -0.32
N GLU A 196 -13.08 -13.05 0.27
CA GLU A 196 -14.39 -12.66 -0.23
C GLU A 196 -14.53 -11.14 -0.35
N ASP A 197 -13.91 -10.38 0.55
CA ASP A 197 -13.90 -8.91 0.55
C ASP A 197 -13.24 -8.40 -0.74
N ILE A 198 -12.07 -8.93 -1.07
CA ILE A 198 -11.36 -8.60 -2.30
C ILE A 198 -12.14 -9.04 -3.55
N LEU A 199 -12.74 -10.23 -3.51
CA LEU A 199 -13.55 -10.71 -4.63
C LEU A 199 -14.81 -9.88 -4.85
N GLN A 200 -15.43 -9.33 -3.79
CA GLN A 200 -16.55 -8.38 -3.93
C GLN A 200 -16.09 -7.09 -4.61
N LEU A 201 -14.96 -6.53 -4.19
CA LEU A 201 -14.38 -5.33 -4.81
C LEU A 201 -14.00 -5.61 -6.28
N ARG A 202 -13.39 -6.75 -6.58
CA ARG A 202 -13.05 -7.16 -7.95
C ARG A 202 -14.27 -7.18 -8.86
N ARG A 203 -15.36 -7.81 -8.42
CA ARG A 203 -16.62 -7.84 -9.19
C ARG A 203 -17.20 -6.45 -9.41
N LEU A 204 -17.11 -5.55 -8.43
CA LEU A 204 -17.54 -4.16 -8.57
C LEU A 204 -16.73 -3.43 -9.65
N LEU A 205 -15.41 -3.58 -9.64
CA LEU A 205 -14.51 -3.00 -10.64
C LEU A 205 -14.81 -3.53 -12.05
N GLU A 206 -14.89 -4.84 -12.22
CA GLU A 206 -15.16 -5.49 -13.50
C GLU A 206 -16.49 -5.05 -14.11
N LYS A 207 -17.53 -4.98 -13.29
CA LYS A 207 -18.88 -4.55 -13.71
C LYS A 207 -18.93 -3.10 -14.20
N ASN A 208 -18.00 -2.25 -13.72
CA ASN A 208 -18.02 -0.80 -13.98
C ASN A 208 -16.84 -0.32 -14.83
N GLY A 209 -16.13 -1.24 -15.53
CA GLY A 209 -15.06 -0.88 -16.45
C GLY A 209 -13.70 -0.59 -15.81
N GLY A 210 -13.51 -0.97 -14.54
CA GLY A 210 -12.25 -0.81 -13.79
C GLY A 210 -11.43 -2.11 -13.66
N SER A 211 -11.57 -3.06 -14.57
CA SER A 211 -10.89 -4.36 -14.51
C SER A 211 -9.36 -4.30 -14.53
N ASP A 212 -8.79 -3.22 -15.02
CA ASP A 212 -7.35 -2.95 -15.08
C ASP A 212 -6.78 -2.32 -13.80
N ILE A 213 -7.64 -1.84 -12.88
CA ILE A 213 -7.25 -1.28 -11.58
C ILE A 213 -6.77 -2.42 -10.67
N LYS A 214 -5.64 -2.21 -10.00
CA LYS A 214 -5.03 -3.19 -9.10
C LYS A 214 -5.50 -2.99 -7.66
N ILE A 215 -5.75 -4.08 -6.95
CA ILE A 215 -6.23 -4.06 -5.56
C ILE A 215 -5.07 -4.33 -4.61
N ILE A 216 -4.88 -3.43 -3.65
CA ILE A 216 -3.97 -3.58 -2.52
C ILE A 216 -4.82 -3.83 -1.27
N ALA A 217 -4.77 -5.03 -0.70
CA ALA A 217 -5.50 -5.34 0.52
C ALA A 217 -4.77 -4.76 1.74
N LYS A 218 -5.48 -4.01 2.57
CA LYS A 218 -4.93 -3.46 3.81
C LYS A 218 -5.19 -4.44 4.96
N ILE A 219 -4.13 -4.85 5.61
CA ILE A 219 -4.17 -5.73 6.78
C ILE A 219 -4.07 -4.87 8.03
N GLU A 220 -5.18 -4.74 8.72
CA GLU A 220 -5.42 -3.81 9.82
C GLU A 220 -6.00 -4.47 11.07
N ASN A 221 -6.28 -5.79 11.02
CA ASN A 221 -6.94 -6.56 12.07
C ASN A 221 -6.42 -8.00 12.17
N ALA A 222 -6.77 -8.70 13.26
CA ALA A 222 -6.33 -10.07 13.52
C ALA A 222 -6.84 -11.08 12.48
N GLN A 223 -8.07 -10.91 11.99
CA GLN A 223 -8.66 -11.81 10.99
C GLN A 223 -7.91 -11.70 9.65
N GLY A 224 -7.58 -10.49 9.19
CA GLY A 224 -6.76 -10.27 8.00
C GLY A 224 -5.38 -10.94 8.12
N VAL A 225 -4.77 -10.92 9.30
CA VAL A 225 -3.51 -11.64 9.57
C VAL A 225 -3.71 -13.15 9.49
N THR A 226 -4.78 -13.67 10.09
CA THR A 226 -5.10 -15.11 10.08
C THR A 226 -5.34 -15.61 8.65
N ASN A 227 -6.06 -14.85 7.84
CA ASN A 227 -6.45 -15.20 6.46
C ASN A 227 -5.45 -14.70 5.40
N ILE A 228 -4.25 -14.29 5.80
CA ILE A 228 -3.31 -13.58 4.94
C ILE A 228 -2.97 -14.33 3.64
N ASP A 229 -2.84 -15.66 3.67
CA ASP A 229 -2.48 -16.45 2.50
C ASP A 229 -3.58 -16.41 1.44
N ASP A 230 -4.84 -16.58 1.83
CA ASP A 230 -6.02 -16.49 0.97
C ASP A 230 -6.20 -15.07 0.40
N ILE A 231 -5.93 -14.03 1.21
CA ILE A 231 -6.00 -12.63 0.77
C ILE A 231 -4.89 -12.33 -0.25
N ILE A 232 -3.67 -12.81 -0.01
CA ILE A 232 -2.57 -12.66 -0.97
C ILE A 232 -2.93 -13.29 -2.31
N GLU A 233 -3.57 -14.45 -2.32
CA GLU A 233 -3.93 -15.15 -3.57
C GLU A 233 -4.75 -14.26 -4.51
N VAL A 234 -5.75 -13.55 -4.01
CA VAL A 234 -6.75 -12.80 -4.79
C VAL A 234 -6.47 -11.31 -4.95
N SER A 235 -5.45 -10.75 -4.31
CA SER A 235 -5.05 -9.34 -4.41
C SER A 235 -3.77 -9.16 -5.24
N GLU A 236 -3.49 -7.94 -5.72
CA GLU A 236 -2.23 -7.61 -6.40
C GLU A 236 -1.14 -7.12 -5.45
N GLY A 237 -1.50 -6.82 -4.21
CA GLY A 237 -0.54 -6.43 -3.17
C GLY A 237 -1.20 -6.33 -1.81
N ILE A 238 -0.36 -6.12 -0.81
CA ILE A 238 -0.75 -5.97 0.59
C ILE A 238 -0.21 -4.65 1.13
N MET A 239 -0.99 -3.96 1.93
CA MET A 239 -0.51 -2.85 2.77
C MET A 239 -0.56 -3.30 4.24
N VAL A 240 0.59 -3.31 4.88
CA VAL A 240 0.70 -3.56 6.32
C VAL A 240 0.56 -2.23 7.03
N ALA A 241 -0.57 -2.01 7.66
CA ALA A 241 -0.90 -0.78 8.39
C ALA A 241 -0.65 -0.99 9.89
N GLY A 242 0.64 -0.93 10.30
CA GLY A 242 1.09 -1.32 11.63
C GLY A 242 0.40 -0.57 12.77
N GLY A 243 0.10 0.72 12.58
CA GLY A 243 -0.60 1.53 13.60
C GLY A 243 -2.00 1.04 13.92
N PHE A 244 -2.79 0.64 12.92
CA PHE A 244 -4.14 0.09 13.12
C PHE A 244 -4.10 -1.35 13.60
N MET A 245 -3.19 -2.15 13.07
CA MET A 245 -3.02 -3.54 13.49
C MET A 245 -2.70 -3.66 14.98
N GLY A 246 -1.91 -2.73 15.54
CA GLY A 246 -1.56 -2.69 16.96
C GLY A 246 -2.73 -2.35 17.91
N VAL A 247 -3.89 -1.94 17.38
CA VAL A 247 -5.12 -1.77 18.17
C VAL A 247 -5.78 -3.12 18.46
N ASP A 248 -5.75 -4.01 17.47
CA ASP A 248 -6.47 -5.29 17.50
C ASP A 248 -5.58 -6.46 17.98
N ILE A 249 -4.28 -6.34 17.77
CA ILE A 249 -3.26 -7.35 18.07
C ILE A 249 -2.30 -6.79 19.13
N PRO A 250 -1.78 -7.63 20.07
CA PRO A 250 -0.75 -7.20 21.00
C PRO A 250 0.40 -6.49 20.28
N TYR A 251 0.74 -5.28 20.70
CA TYR A 251 1.67 -4.40 19.97
C TYR A 251 3.07 -5.03 19.80
N GLU A 252 3.50 -5.91 20.72
CA GLU A 252 4.76 -6.65 20.63
C GLU A 252 4.78 -7.69 19.50
N GLU A 253 3.61 -8.15 19.04
CA GLU A 253 3.49 -9.10 17.92
C GLU A 253 3.56 -8.41 16.56
N VAL A 254 3.20 -7.12 16.48
CA VAL A 254 3.12 -6.37 15.21
C VAL A 254 4.41 -6.42 14.40
N PRO A 255 5.63 -6.19 14.96
CA PRO A 255 6.87 -6.26 14.19
C PRO A 255 7.15 -7.65 13.62
N VAL A 256 6.78 -8.71 14.36
CA VAL A 256 6.94 -10.11 13.93
C VAL A 256 6.01 -10.44 12.77
N ILE A 257 4.75 -10.02 12.88
CA ILE A 257 3.71 -10.21 11.86
C ILE A 257 4.09 -9.42 10.59
N GLN A 258 4.46 -8.14 10.72
CA GLN A 258 4.90 -7.31 9.60
C GLN A 258 6.04 -7.98 8.81
N LYS A 259 7.08 -8.44 9.50
CA LYS A 259 8.22 -9.14 8.88
C LYS A 259 7.78 -10.40 8.13
N LYS A 260 6.89 -11.20 8.71
CA LYS A 260 6.33 -12.41 8.08
C LYS A 260 5.52 -12.07 6.82
N ILE A 261 4.63 -11.07 6.90
CA ILE A 261 3.80 -10.63 5.77
C ILE A 261 4.67 -10.09 4.63
N ILE A 262 5.62 -9.20 4.92
CA ILE A 262 6.55 -8.66 3.91
C ILE A 262 7.20 -9.80 3.13
N LYS A 263 7.76 -10.79 3.84
CA LYS A 263 8.42 -11.94 3.23
C LYS A 263 7.48 -12.80 2.39
N LYS A 264 6.28 -13.11 2.89
CA LYS A 264 5.27 -13.88 2.15
C LYS A 264 4.89 -13.19 0.85
N VAL A 265 4.57 -11.90 0.90
CA VAL A 265 4.04 -11.14 -0.23
C VAL A 265 5.07 -10.99 -1.35
N TYR A 266 6.29 -10.50 -1.06
CA TYR A 266 7.23 -10.28 -2.15
C TYR A 266 7.68 -11.58 -2.83
N ARG A 267 7.66 -12.72 -2.11
CA ARG A 267 7.95 -14.05 -2.69
C ARG A 267 6.93 -14.52 -3.73
N THR A 268 5.73 -13.98 -3.71
CA THR A 268 4.73 -14.25 -4.75
C THR A 268 4.86 -13.34 -5.99
N GLY A 269 5.77 -12.36 -5.97
CA GLY A 269 5.90 -11.33 -6.99
C GLY A 269 4.88 -10.19 -6.85
N LYS A 270 4.12 -10.17 -5.75
CA LYS A 270 3.15 -9.11 -5.43
C LYS A 270 3.82 -7.99 -4.62
N GLN A 271 3.12 -6.84 -4.52
CA GLN A 271 3.66 -5.65 -3.86
C GLN A 271 3.31 -5.65 -2.38
N VAL A 272 4.24 -5.21 -1.53
CA VAL A 272 3.97 -4.97 -0.12
C VAL A 272 4.35 -3.53 0.24
N ILE A 273 3.42 -2.84 0.88
CA ILE A 273 3.59 -1.47 1.37
C ILE A 273 3.63 -1.53 2.89
N THR A 274 4.70 -1.00 3.50
CA THR A 274 4.75 -0.77 4.94
C THR A 274 4.29 0.65 5.23
N ALA A 275 3.25 0.78 6.04
CA ALA A 275 2.49 2.01 6.20
C ALA A 275 2.22 2.35 7.66
N THR A 276 1.95 3.64 7.89
CA THR A 276 1.60 4.32 9.14
C THR A 276 2.76 4.52 10.11
N GLN A 277 2.81 5.70 10.72
CA GLN A 277 3.75 6.09 11.77
C GLN A 277 5.23 5.96 11.40
N MET A 278 5.57 6.02 10.10
CA MET A 278 6.94 5.79 9.62
C MET A 278 7.89 6.95 10.00
N LEU A 279 7.47 8.20 9.78
CA LEU A 279 8.19 9.43 10.16
C LEU A 279 7.23 10.43 10.84
N GLU A 280 6.33 9.94 11.68
CA GLU A 280 5.20 10.66 12.28
C GLU A 280 5.60 11.99 12.92
N SER A 281 6.74 12.04 13.61
CA SER A 281 7.24 13.27 14.22
C SER A 281 7.52 14.38 13.20
N MET A 282 7.75 14.04 11.94
CA MET A 282 7.97 14.99 10.84
C MET A 282 6.69 15.71 10.37
N ILE A 283 5.52 15.37 10.91
CA ILE A 283 4.33 16.20 10.77
C ILE A 283 4.62 17.60 11.34
N LYS A 284 5.33 17.68 12.44
CA LYS A 284 5.63 18.93 13.18
C LYS A 284 7.11 19.32 13.19
N ASN A 285 8.01 18.36 13.01
CA ASN A 285 9.44 18.56 13.16
C ASN A 285 10.17 18.39 11.81
N PRO A 286 11.25 19.15 11.53
CA PRO A 286 12.02 19.02 10.28
C PRO A 286 12.93 17.77 10.25
N ARG A 287 12.99 16.99 11.31
CA ARG A 287 13.80 15.78 11.44
C ARG A 287 13.02 14.69 12.16
N PRO A 288 13.20 13.41 11.77
CA PRO A 288 12.61 12.29 12.48
C PRO A 288 13.34 11.98 13.78
N THR A 289 12.73 11.17 14.60
CA THR A 289 13.40 10.54 15.75
C THR A 289 14.33 9.41 15.28
N ARG A 290 15.23 8.97 16.15
CA ARG A 290 16.07 7.79 15.90
C ARG A 290 15.23 6.52 15.74
N ALA A 291 14.17 6.37 16.52
CA ALA A 291 13.29 5.19 16.46
C ALA A 291 12.61 5.10 15.08
N GLU A 292 12.02 6.19 14.57
CA GLU A 292 11.41 6.25 13.25
C GLU A 292 12.42 5.95 12.12
N THR A 293 13.62 6.53 12.20
CA THR A 293 14.70 6.23 11.23
C THR A 293 15.02 4.73 11.21
N THR A 294 15.07 4.09 12.39
CA THR A 294 15.33 2.65 12.52
C THR A 294 14.19 1.82 11.97
N ASP A 295 12.94 2.25 12.18
CA ASP A 295 11.76 1.53 11.69
C ASP A 295 11.69 1.54 10.15
N VAL A 296 11.89 2.71 9.53
CA VAL A 296 12.02 2.81 8.06
C VAL A 296 13.13 1.91 7.52
N ALA A 297 14.31 1.94 8.14
CA ALA A 297 15.43 1.09 7.75
C ALA A 297 15.11 -0.41 7.89
N ASN A 298 14.44 -0.81 8.98
CA ASN A 298 14.02 -2.19 9.18
C ASN A 298 13.04 -2.69 8.11
N ALA A 299 12.06 -1.87 7.72
CA ALA A 299 11.16 -2.21 6.62
C ALA A 299 11.92 -2.47 5.30
N VAL A 300 12.94 -1.66 5.00
CA VAL A 300 13.83 -1.84 3.83
C VAL A 300 14.65 -3.12 3.97
N TYR A 301 15.27 -3.38 5.14
CA TYR A 301 16.01 -4.63 5.40
C TYR A 301 15.10 -5.86 5.28
N ASP A 302 13.83 -5.77 5.66
CA ASP A 302 12.87 -6.87 5.55
C ASP A 302 12.46 -7.14 4.09
N GLY A 303 12.73 -6.19 3.19
CA GLY A 303 12.49 -6.32 1.75
C GLY A 303 11.12 -5.81 1.30
N THR A 304 10.51 -4.87 2.05
CA THR A 304 9.27 -4.22 1.61
C THR A 304 9.38 -3.64 0.20
N SER A 305 8.29 -3.65 -0.56
CA SER A 305 8.28 -3.07 -1.91
C SER A 305 8.23 -1.55 -1.86
N ALA A 306 7.48 -1.02 -0.89
CA ALA A 306 7.31 0.41 -0.70
C ALA A 306 7.12 0.76 0.78
N ILE A 307 7.43 2.01 1.10
CA ILE A 307 7.20 2.65 2.39
C ILE A 307 6.28 3.86 2.19
N MET A 308 5.42 4.15 3.14
CA MET A 308 4.38 5.17 2.98
C MET A 308 4.50 6.30 4.00
N LEU A 309 4.33 7.53 3.51
CA LEU A 309 4.10 8.73 4.32
C LEU A 309 2.60 9.05 4.33
N SER A 310 2.06 9.28 5.51
CA SER A 310 0.64 9.57 5.75
C SER A 310 0.44 11.06 6.10
N GLY A 311 0.30 11.38 7.37
CA GLY A 311 0.16 12.74 7.88
C GLY A 311 1.34 13.65 7.54
N GLU A 312 2.54 13.07 7.45
CA GLU A 312 3.80 13.77 7.15
C GLU A 312 3.73 14.56 5.85
N THR A 313 3.05 14.02 4.83
CA THR A 313 2.87 14.68 3.54
C THR A 313 1.47 15.27 3.35
N ALA A 314 0.43 14.71 3.97
CA ALA A 314 -0.94 15.17 3.78
C ALA A 314 -1.22 16.52 4.50
N ALA A 315 -0.75 16.68 5.72
CA ALA A 315 -1.03 17.83 6.59
C ALA A 315 0.19 18.37 7.33
N GLY A 316 1.36 17.72 7.15
CA GLY A 316 2.59 18.10 7.84
C GLY A 316 3.17 19.42 7.38
N ALA A 317 3.98 20.04 8.24
CA ALA A 317 4.67 21.30 7.94
C ALA A 317 5.87 21.12 6.99
N TYR A 318 6.35 19.86 6.79
CA TYR A 318 7.60 19.56 6.07
C TYR A 318 7.43 18.45 5.02
N PRO A 319 6.43 18.51 4.10
CA PRO A 319 6.12 17.38 3.20
C PRO A 319 7.29 16.99 2.28
N VAL A 320 7.99 17.96 1.70
CA VAL A 320 9.15 17.70 0.84
C VAL A 320 10.34 17.12 1.62
N GLU A 321 10.61 17.65 2.82
CA GLU A 321 11.70 17.15 3.67
C GLU A 321 11.41 15.73 4.19
N ALA A 322 10.14 15.37 4.44
CA ALA A 322 9.76 14.02 4.79
C ALA A 322 10.08 13.04 3.67
N VAL A 323 9.76 13.38 2.41
CA VAL A 323 10.13 12.57 1.24
C VAL A 323 11.64 12.44 1.12
N LYS A 324 12.40 13.56 1.17
CA LYS A 324 13.86 13.55 1.12
C LYS A 324 14.49 12.68 2.20
N THR A 325 13.95 12.76 3.41
CA THR A 325 14.44 11.98 4.56
C THR A 325 14.19 10.50 4.34
N MET A 326 13.00 10.14 3.91
CA MET A 326 12.65 8.75 3.60
C MET A 326 13.52 8.17 2.47
N VAL A 327 13.78 8.95 1.42
CA VAL A 327 14.72 8.59 0.34
C VAL A 327 16.12 8.31 0.88
N ARG A 328 16.68 9.23 1.69
CA ARG A 328 18.03 9.07 2.26
C ARG A 328 18.16 7.83 3.12
N ILE A 329 17.15 7.55 3.95
CA ILE A 329 17.15 6.34 4.80
C ILE A 329 17.10 5.09 3.92
N ALA A 330 16.20 5.05 2.94
CA ALA A 330 16.06 3.90 2.05
C ALA A 330 17.35 3.64 1.25
N GLU A 331 17.92 4.67 0.60
CA GLU A 331 19.15 4.54 -0.19
C GLU A 331 20.35 4.12 0.65
N ARG A 332 20.51 4.69 1.86
CA ARG A 332 21.61 4.28 2.76
C ARG A 332 21.45 2.84 3.23
N THR A 333 20.23 2.44 3.55
CA THR A 333 19.94 1.06 3.97
C THR A 333 20.17 0.07 2.83
N GLU A 334 19.73 0.39 1.61
CA GLU A 334 19.92 -0.46 0.42
C GLU A 334 21.39 -0.70 0.10
N GLN A 335 22.28 0.25 0.37
CA GLN A 335 23.74 0.08 0.22
C GLN A 335 24.36 -0.93 1.20
N ASP A 336 23.68 -1.20 2.31
CA ASP A 336 24.12 -2.12 3.34
C ASP A 336 23.54 -3.55 3.18
N VAL A 337 22.53 -3.70 2.32
CA VAL A 337 21.88 -4.99 2.07
C VAL A 337 22.79 -5.91 1.27
N ASP A 338 23.08 -7.11 1.80
CA ASP A 338 23.70 -8.19 1.05
C ASP A 338 22.68 -8.86 0.11
N TYR A 339 22.55 -8.30 -1.11
CA TYR A 339 21.62 -8.78 -2.13
C TYR A 339 21.99 -10.20 -2.61
N ARG A 340 23.26 -10.56 -2.68
CA ARG A 340 23.71 -11.89 -3.08
C ARG A 340 23.24 -12.95 -2.09
N LYS A 341 23.43 -12.71 -0.80
CA LYS A 341 22.96 -13.60 0.26
C LYS A 341 21.43 -13.71 0.24
N ARG A 342 20.74 -12.59 0.10
CA ARG A 342 19.26 -12.53 -0.01
C ARG A 342 18.77 -13.36 -1.20
N PHE A 343 19.36 -13.19 -2.36
CA PHE A 343 19.00 -13.92 -3.58
C PHE A 343 19.12 -15.43 -3.37
N TYR A 344 20.25 -15.94 -2.89
CA TYR A 344 20.45 -17.38 -2.67
C TYR A 344 19.54 -17.96 -1.59
N GLN A 345 19.14 -17.19 -0.60
CA GLN A 345 18.16 -17.62 0.41
C GLN A 345 16.74 -17.71 -0.17
N SER A 346 16.40 -16.86 -1.14
CA SER A 346 15.09 -16.84 -1.79
C SER A 346 14.94 -17.88 -2.91
N ALA A 347 16.05 -18.25 -3.56
CA ALA A 347 16.07 -19.14 -4.72
C ALA A 347 15.71 -20.60 -4.40
N ARG A 348 15.67 -21.00 -3.13
CA ARG A 348 15.37 -22.38 -2.70
C ARG A 348 13.86 -22.75 -2.80
N GLU A 349 12.99 -21.78 -2.96
CA GLU A 349 11.53 -21.94 -3.05
C GLU A 349 11.06 -21.45 -4.43
N THR A 350 11.36 -22.18 -5.50
CA THR A 350 10.97 -21.81 -6.87
C THR A 350 9.72 -22.55 -7.28
N ASP A 351 8.73 -21.80 -7.77
CA ASP A 351 7.60 -22.35 -8.48
C ASP A 351 8.09 -23.00 -9.79
N THR A 352 7.46 -24.08 -10.21
CA THR A 352 7.89 -24.91 -11.34
C THR A 352 7.33 -24.43 -12.70
N ASP A 353 7.04 -23.12 -12.84
CA ASP A 353 6.56 -22.56 -14.11
C ASP A 353 7.69 -21.91 -14.93
N ILE A 354 7.48 -21.79 -16.23
CA ILE A 354 8.46 -21.28 -17.20
C ILE A 354 8.86 -19.83 -16.86
N THR A 355 7.92 -18.98 -16.51
CA THR A 355 8.18 -17.55 -16.21
C THR A 355 9.09 -17.41 -15.01
N ASN A 356 8.83 -18.15 -13.93
CA ASN A 356 9.70 -18.16 -12.75
C ASN A 356 11.09 -18.68 -13.09
N ALA A 357 11.21 -19.78 -13.84
CA ALA A 357 12.50 -20.36 -14.21
C ALA A 357 13.34 -19.35 -15.02
N ILE A 358 12.78 -18.68 -16.01
CA ILE A 358 13.47 -17.69 -16.85
C ILE A 358 13.81 -16.44 -16.04
N CYS A 359 12.92 -15.93 -15.19
CA CYS A 359 13.21 -14.77 -14.34
C CYS A 359 14.31 -15.08 -13.32
N HIS A 360 14.29 -16.27 -12.72
CA HIS A 360 15.37 -16.73 -11.84
C HIS A 360 16.70 -16.82 -12.58
N ALA A 361 16.74 -17.48 -13.75
CA ALA A 361 17.94 -17.57 -14.60
C ALA A 361 18.45 -16.18 -15.01
N SER A 362 17.56 -15.25 -15.34
CA SER A 362 17.92 -13.85 -15.70
C SER A 362 18.60 -13.15 -14.51
N CYS A 363 18.07 -13.31 -13.30
CA CYS A 363 18.65 -12.73 -12.09
C CYS A 363 20.01 -13.39 -11.76
N THR A 364 20.13 -14.72 -11.88
CA THR A 364 21.39 -15.45 -11.68
C THR A 364 22.45 -15.00 -12.70
N THR A 365 22.10 -14.94 -13.97
CA THR A 365 22.99 -14.48 -15.04
C THR A 365 23.45 -13.05 -14.82
N ALA A 366 22.53 -12.15 -14.43
CA ALA A 366 22.87 -10.77 -14.14
C ALA A 366 23.84 -10.65 -12.94
N LEU A 367 23.63 -11.46 -11.91
CA LEU A 367 24.51 -11.52 -10.73
C LEU A 367 25.90 -12.05 -11.07
N ASP A 368 25.98 -13.16 -11.83
CA ASP A 368 27.27 -13.81 -12.17
C ASP A 368 28.11 -12.94 -13.12
N LEU A 369 27.46 -12.19 -13.99
CA LEU A 369 28.12 -11.29 -14.96
C LEU A 369 28.30 -9.86 -14.44
N ASN A 370 27.87 -9.52 -13.22
CA ASN A 370 27.80 -8.16 -12.71
C ASN A 370 27.08 -7.20 -13.70
N ALA A 371 25.99 -7.66 -14.31
CA ALA A 371 25.26 -6.89 -15.29
C ALA A 371 24.71 -5.61 -14.67
N LYS A 372 24.79 -4.50 -15.40
CA LYS A 372 24.31 -3.18 -14.99
C LYS A 372 22.81 -3.19 -14.70
N ALA A 373 22.04 -3.85 -15.57
CA ALA A 373 20.60 -3.95 -15.43
C ALA A 373 20.04 -5.23 -16.06
N ILE A 374 18.85 -5.60 -15.60
CA ILE A 374 17.96 -6.55 -16.27
C ILE A 374 16.91 -5.71 -17.00
N VAL A 375 16.85 -5.82 -18.32
CA VAL A 375 15.87 -5.14 -19.16
C VAL A 375 14.76 -6.11 -19.48
N THR A 376 13.51 -5.78 -19.15
CA THR A 376 12.36 -6.62 -19.48
C THR A 376 11.37 -5.87 -20.35
N VAL A 377 10.88 -6.54 -21.39
CA VAL A 377 9.79 -6.03 -22.20
C VAL A 377 8.51 -6.77 -21.81
N THR A 378 7.49 -6.01 -21.43
CA THR A 378 6.27 -6.59 -20.85
C THR A 378 5.02 -5.84 -21.28
N LYS A 379 3.92 -6.58 -21.51
CA LYS A 379 2.62 -6.01 -21.85
C LYS A 379 1.78 -5.72 -20.59
N SER A 380 1.86 -6.59 -19.59
CA SER A 380 1.04 -6.53 -18.36
C SER A 380 1.83 -6.20 -17.09
N GLY A 381 3.16 -6.06 -17.20
CA GLY A 381 4.05 -5.89 -16.06
C GLY A 381 4.43 -7.19 -15.33
N THR A 382 3.94 -8.35 -15.74
CA THR A 382 4.17 -9.61 -15.04
C THR A 382 5.65 -9.97 -14.96
N SER A 383 6.39 -9.91 -16.09
CA SER A 383 7.84 -10.21 -16.09
C SER A 383 8.62 -9.31 -15.13
N ALA A 384 8.29 -8.02 -15.08
CA ALA A 384 8.94 -7.08 -14.16
C ALA A 384 8.68 -7.42 -12.69
N ARG A 385 7.43 -7.78 -12.35
CA ARG A 385 7.08 -8.21 -10.99
C ARG A 385 7.77 -9.51 -10.61
N MET A 386 7.85 -10.47 -11.54
CA MET A 386 8.52 -11.75 -11.30
C MET A 386 10.04 -11.60 -11.15
N LEU A 387 10.69 -10.70 -11.90
CA LEU A 387 12.09 -10.34 -11.65
C LEU A 387 12.26 -9.67 -10.28
N SER A 388 11.38 -8.73 -9.94
CA SER A 388 11.38 -8.03 -8.66
C SER A 388 11.23 -8.98 -7.46
N LYS A 389 10.52 -10.10 -7.60
CA LYS A 389 10.36 -11.16 -6.59
C LYS A 389 11.72 -11.63 -6.04
N TYR A 390 12.71 -11.74 -6.90
CA TYR A 390 14.04 -12.23 -6.53
C TYR A 390 14.95 -11.18 -5.89
N ARG A 391 14.49 -9.89 -5.82
CA ARG A 391 15.26 -8.78 -5.22
C ARG A 391 16.71 -8.73 -5.74
N PRO A 392 16.94 -8.69 -7.08
CA PRO A 392 18.29 -8.68 -7.65
C PRO A 392 19.07 -7.43 -7.26
N GLU A 393 20.40 -7.55 -7.21
CA GLU A 393 21.30 -6.40 -7.04
C GLU A 393 21.25 -5.46 -8.25
N SER A 394 21.19 -6.02 -9.47
CA SER A 394 21.03 -5.26 -10.70
C SER A 394 19.72 -4.50 -10.74
N ASP A 395 19.70 -3.32 -11.37
CA ASP A 395 18.48 -2.56 -11.58
C ASP A 395 17.57 -3.25 -12.60
N ILE A 396 16.26 -3.15 -12.42
CA ILE A 396 15.27 -3.70 -13.36
C ILE A 396 14.69 -2.54 -14.18
N ILE A 397 14.97 -2.53 -15.48
CA ILE A 397 14.38 -1.58 -16.42
C ILE A 397 13.23 -2.28 -17.13
N SER A 398 12.00 -1.80 -16.92
CA SER A 398 10.82 -2.42 -17.50
C SER A 398 10.25 -1.57 -18.62
N CYS A 399 10.31 -2.09 -19.83
CA CYS A 399 9.74 -1.45 -21.01
C CYS A 399 8.32 -1.98 -21.24
N ALA A 400 7.31 -1.11 -21.08
CA ALA A 400 5.91 -1.43 -21.27
C ALA A 400 5.30 -0.63 -22.42
N THR A 401 4.22 -1.17 -23.03
CA THR A 401 3.59 -0.54 -24.19
C THR A 401 2.50 0.47 -23.83
N THR A 402 2.11 0.54 -22.54
CA THR A 402 1.07 1.48 -22.07
C THR A 402 1.53 2.27 -20.85
N GLU A 403 1.10 3.54 -20.78
CA GLU A 403 1.36 4.41 -19.63
C GLU A 403 0.77 3.84 -18.33
N LYS A 404 -0.42 3.21 -18.39
CA LYS A 404 -1.09 2.60 -17.23
C LYS A 404 -0.22 1.54 -16.57
N VAL A 405 0.34 0.62 -17.35
CA VAL A 405 1.24 -0.42 -16.84
C VAL A 405 2.51 0.19 -16.26
N CYS A 406 3.08 1.22 -16.89
CA CYS A 406 4.23 1.94 -16.33
C CYS A 406 3.91 2.59 -14.99
N ARG A 407 2.75 3.24 -14.86
CA ARG A 407 2.30 3.80 -13.57
C ARG A 407 2.15 2.73 -12.51
N GLN A 408 1.52 1.59 -12.84
CA GLN A 408 1.37 0.47 -11.91
C GLN A 408 2.72 -0.14 -11.49
N LEU A 409 3.68 -0.19 -12.40
CA LEU A 409 5.04 -0.66 -12.10
C LEU A 409 5.85 0.32 -11.22
N SER A 410 5.41 1.59 -11.08
CA SER A 410 6.05 2.54 -10.16
C SER A 410 5.95 2.12 -8.68
N LEU A 411 5.05 1.19 -8.34
CA LEU A 411 4.98 0.58 -7.01
C LEU A 411 5.87 -0.67 -6.87
N THR A 412 6.44 -1.17 -7.98
CA THR A 412 7.20 -2.43 -7.98
C THR A 412 8.65 -2.19 -7.55
N TRP A 413 9.11 -2.92 -6.54
CA TRP A 413 10.46 -2.82 -6.00
C TRP A 413 11.54 -2.99 -7.09
N GLY A 414 12.52 -2.12 -7.11
CA GLY A 414 13.68 -2.17 -8.00
C GLY A 414 13.39 -1.91 -9.47
N VAL A 415 12.12 -1.67 -9.86
CA VAL A 415 11.71 -1.48 -11.25
C VAL A 415 11.69 0.00 -11.62
N THR A 416 12.33 0.35 -12.74
CA THR A 416 12.19 1.63 -13.43
C THR A 416 11.40 1.41 -14.70
N PRO A 417 10.13 1.85 -14.75
CA PRO A 417 9.28 1.63 -15.91
C PRO A 417 9.51 2.70 -17.00
N ILE A 418 9.52 2.27 -18.27
CA ILE A 418 9.65 3.10 -19.44
C ILE A 418 8.53 2.74 -20.44
N VAL A 419 7.89 3.73 -21.04
CA VAL A 419 6.95 3.51 -22.14
C VAL A 419 7.72 3.37 -23.45
N ILE A 420 7.45 2.28 -24.19
CA ILE A 420 7.97 2.06 -25.54
C ILE A 420 6.83 1.78 -26.52
N LYS A 421 7.08 2.01 -27.81
CA LYS A 421 6.10 1.64 -28.84
C LYS A 421 6.11 0.12 -29.05
N GLU A 422 4.94 -0.43 -29.31
CA GLU A 422 4.77 -1.85 -29.65
C GLU A 422 5.52 -2.18 -30.94
N GLU A 423 6.17 -3.33 -30.98
CA GLU A 423 6.88 -3.88 -32.12
C GLU A 423 6.47 -5.33 -32.36
N LYS A 424 6.57 -5.78 -33.61
CA LYS A 424 6.21 -7.14 -34.00
C LYS A 424 7.41 -8.08 -34.09
N GLU A 425 8.62 -7.51 -34.21
CA GLU A 425 9.84 -8.26 -34.36
C GLU A 425 10.67 -8.17 -33.06
N VAL A 426 11.12 -9.33 -32.55
CA VAL A 426 11.72 -9.49 -31.21
C VAL A 426 13.01 -8.68 -31.05
N PHE A 427 13.90 -8.77 -32.04
CA PHE A 427 15.20 -8.11 -31.92
C PHE A 427 15.09 -6.60 -32.07
N HIS A 428 14.21 -6.09 -32.93
CA HIS A 428 13.88 -4.68 -33.00
C HIS A 428 13.27 -4.16 -31.69
N LEU A 429 12.45 -4.96 -31.04
CA LEU A 429 11.88 -4.63 -29.73
C LEU A 429 12.97 -4.49 -28.67
N PHE A 430 13.96 -5.40 -28.66
CA PHE A 430 15.11 -5.32 -27.74
C PHE A 430 15.97 -4.10 -28.00
N ASP A 431 16.28 -3.82 -29.26
CA ASP A 431 17.06 -2.63 -29.62
C ASP A 431 16.36 -1.34 -29.20
N LYS A 432 15.03 -1.25 -29.38
CA LYS A 432 14.25 -0.09 -28.91
C LYS A 432 14.21 0.01 -27.38
N ALA A 433 14.12 -1.10 -26.67
CA ALA A 433 14.17 -1.10 -25.22
C ALA A 433 15.52 -0.56 -24.70
N ILE A 434 16.63 -1.03 -25.28
CA ILE A 434 17.98 -0.55 -24.96
C ILE A 434 18.12 0.95 -25.31
N GLN A 435 17.72 1.37 -26.52
CA GLN A 435 17.78 2.78 -26.93
C GLN A 435 16.97 3.68 -26.00
N ALA A 436 15.77 3.26 -25.59
CA ALA A 436 14.96 3.99 -24.63
C ALA A 436 15.65 4.12 -23.26
N ALA A 437 16.28 3.05 -22.78
CA ALA A 437 17.02 3.07 -21.53
C ALA A 437 18.27 3.99 -21.61
N VAL A 438 18.98 3.98 -22.73
CA VAL A 438 20.12 4.87 -22.98
C VAL A 438 19.65 6.34 -23.04
N LYS A 439 18.58 6.62 -23.75
CA LYS A 439 17.99 7.98 -23.84
C LYS A 439 17.61 8.53 -22.46
N MET A 440 17.14 7.68 -21.56
CA MET A 440 16.83 8.03 -20.17
C MET A 440 18.05 8.01 -19.25
N LYS A 441 19.25 7.82 -19.78
CA LYS A 441 20.53 7.75 -19.01
C LYS A 441 20.55 6.65 -17.94
N LEU A 442 19.80 5.58 -18.14
CA LEU A 442 19.80 4.41 -17.28
C LEU A 442 20.89 3.40 -17.68
N LEU A 443 21.29 3.41 -18.96
CA LEU A 443 22.36 2.62 -19.54
C LEU A 443 23.29 3.49 -20.35
N GLY A 444 24.54 3.07 -20.49
CA GLY A 444 25.59 3.69 -21.30
C GLY A 444 26.32 2.68 -22.17
N ALA A 445 27.11 3.17 -23.13
CA ALA A 445 27.94 2.34 -24.01
C ALA A 445 28.90 1.48 -23.17
N GLY A 446 28.94 0.18 -23.46
CA GLY A 446 29.75 -0.80 -22.73
C GLY A 446 29.07 -1.45 -21.53
N ASP A 447 27.89 -0.98 -21.10
CA ASP A 447 27.13 -1.63 -20.02
C ASP A 447 26.65 -3.03 -20.46
N LEU A 448 26.87 -4.02 -19.62
CA LEU A 448 26.35 -5.37 -19.81
C LEU A 448 24.92 -5.46 -19.26
N THR A 449 24.01 -6.02 -20.06
CA THR A 449 22.60 -6.17 -19.72
C THR A 449 22.10 -7.59 -19.96
N VAL A 450 21.11 -8.01 -19.16
CA VAL A 450 20.33 -9.23 -19.40
C VAL A 450 18.94 -8.79 -19.84
N ILE A 451 18.52 -9.20 -21.05
CA ILE A 451 17.22 -8.85 -21.60
C ILE A 451 16.29 -10.05 -21.46
N THR A 452 15.05 -9.86 -21.00
CA THR A 452 14.06 -10.93 -20.92
C THR A 452 12.70 -10.51 -21.48
N SER A 453 12.05 -11.41 -22.18
CA SER A 453 10.77 -11.17 -22.85
C SER A 453 9.96 -12.48 -23.02
N GLY A 454 8.70 -12.34 -23.41
CA GLY A 454 7.86 -13.43 -23.90
C GLY A 454 7.85 -13.52 -25.42
N VAL A 455 7.98 -14.72 -25.96
CA VAL A 455 7.89 -15.03 -27.41
C VAL A 455 6.81 -16.13 -27.59
N PRO A 456 5.86 -15.96 -28.52
CA PRO A 456 5.66 -14.85 -29.47
C PRO A 456 5.25 -13.55 -28.77
N ILE A 457 5.64 -12.41 -29.39
CA ILE A 457 5.33 -11.08 -28.87
C ILE A 457 3.81 -10.87 -28.81
N GLY A 458 3.35 -10.09 -27.82
CA GLY A 458 1.95 -9.72 -27.67
C GLY A 458 1.10 -10.69 -26.83
N VAL A 459 1.64 -11.85 -26.45
CA VAL A 459 0.99 -12.78 -25.54
C VAL A 459 1.44 -12.47 -24.09
N SER A 460 0.50 -12.13 -23.22
CA SER A 460 0.79 -11.81 -21.82
C SER A 460 1.10 -13.07 -21.01
N GLY A 461 2.05 -12.98 -20.06
CA GLY A 461 2.38 -14.07 -19.12
C GLY A 461 3.28 -15.18 -19.68
N THR A 462 3.94 -14.96 -20.81
CA THR A 462 4.77 -15.97 -21.49
C THR A 462 6.26 -15.60 -21.49
N THR A 463 6.83 -15.14 -20.35
CA THR A 463 8.27 -14.88 -20.27
C THR A 463 9.04 -16.19 -20.41
N ASN A 464 9.65 -16.42 -21.60
CA ASN A 464 10.29 -17.67 -21.97
C ASN A 464 11.64 -17.51 -22.69
N MET A 465 12.17 -16.28 -22.78
CA MET A 465 13.41 -15.94 -23.46
C MET A 465 14.28 -15.02 -22.63
N MET A 466 15.59 -15.29 -22.67
CA MET A 466 16.63 -14.45 -22.08
C MET A 466 17.77 -14.24 -23.11
N LYS A 467 18.33 -13.02 -23.15
CA LYS A 467 19.48 -12.64 -23.97
C LYS A 467 20.45 -11.80 -23.16
N VAL A 468 21.75 -12.06 -23.30
CA VAL A 468 22.80 -11.16 -22.77
C VAL A 468 23.28 -10.26 -23.89
N GLN A 469 23.43 -8.96 -23.60
CA GLN A 469 23.83 -7.95 -24.57
C GLN A 469 24.68 -6.85 -23.92
N VAL A 470 25.72 -6.43 -24.61
CA VAL A 470 26.47 -5.20 -24.32
C VAL A 470 25.80 -4.05 -25.05
N VAL A 471 25.63 -2.90 -24.38
CA VAL A 471 25.01 -1.68 -24.91
C VAL A 471 25.95 -0.92 -25.85
#